data_a8376504ecc3975fc872f9e031be22a3
#
_entry.id   a8376504ecc3975fc872f9e031be22a3
#
_cell.length_a   1.000
_cell.length_b   1.000
_cell.length_c   1.000
_cell.angle_alpha   90.00
_cell.angle_beta   90.00
_cell.angle_gamma   90.00
#
_symmetry.space_group_name_H-M   'P 1'
#
loop_
_entity.id
_entity.type
_entity.pdbx_description
1 polymer ?
#
loop_
_entity_poly.entity_id
_entity_poly.type
_entity_poly.pdbx_seq_one_letter_code
_entity_poly.pdbx_strand_id
1 'polypeptide(L)'
;MTKRSSLTRITCRECLAGGWQSFGLLLLLAGSTAQGWPSNSMELDSPLQYVDMAVLESREPRADLSCHVTSDKPTLGFDLRFHSEFRASVPTKVLADAGWLQVVMRVTPTADGESPAYMARRFAIQDLTKGANGEPTLTSGFSLGLGSYRVDWMMRDARERVCSSHWDLEAKPGRGRGDLPLTLGPNMIAGWEEETPPVKVSFR
;
A
#
# COMPACT_ATOMS: atom_id res chain seq x y z
N MET A 1 -48.77 36.60 -3.93
CA MET A 1 -48.65 36.94 -2.49
C MET A 1 -47.20 37.00 -2.13
N THR A 2 -46.74 38.20 -1.99
CA THR A 2 -45.37 38.67 -1.78
C THR A 2 -45.02 38.63 -0.28
N LYS A 3 -43.88 38.11 0.12
CA LYS A 3 -43.34 38.40 1.44
C LYS A 3 -41.83 38.63 1.39
N ARG A 4 -41.44 39.88 1.47
CA ARG A 4 -40.10 40.41 1.76
C ARG A 4 -39.81 40.26 3.25
N SER A 5 -38.58 40.00 3.59
CA SER A 5 -37.97 40.31 4.91
C SER A 5 -36.47 40.43 4.69
N SER A 6 -35.97 41.54 4.68
CA SER A 6 -35.40 42.58 5.56
C SER A 6 -34.02 42.14 6.10
N LEU A 7 -32.99 42.78 5.48
CA LEU A 7 -31.61 42.88 6.00
C LEU A 7 -31.56 43.69 7.31
N THR A 8 -30.87 43.19 8.29
CA THR A 8 -30.43 43.99 9.46
C THR A 8 -28.91 44.11 9.43
N ARG A 9 -28.46 45.32 9.09
CA ARG A 9 -27.08 45.79 9.31
C ARG A 9 -26.91 46.09 10.78
N ILE A 10 -25.89 45.55 11.40
CA ILE A 10 -25.38 46.00 12.69
C ILE A 10 -24.03 46.69 12.43
N THR A 11 -24.06 48.00 12.48
CA THR A 11 -22.91 48.89 12.63
C THR A 11 -22.57 49.03 14.09
N CYS A 12 -21.38 48.67 14.50
CA CYS A 12 -20.86 49.11 15.80
C CYS A 12 -19.66 50.00 15.58
N ARG A 13 -19.86 51.26 15.93
CA ARG A 13 -18.91 52.35 15.93
C ARG A 13 -18.24 52.43 17.29
N GLU A 14 -16.95 52.63 17.27
CA GLU A 14 -16.11 53.32 18.27
C GLU A 14 -16.11 52.85 19.74
N CYS A 15 -14.95 52.41 20.18
CA CYS A 15 -14.39 52.89 21.45
C CYS A 15 -12.85 52.96 21.31
N LEU A 16 -12.37 54.21 21.23
CA LEU A 16 -10.98 54.62 21.46
C LEU A 16 -10.70 54.66 22.97
N ALA A 17 -9.50 54.33 23.30
CA ALA A 17 -8.66 54.93 24.36
C ALA A 17 -8.11 53.97 25.43
N GLY A 18 -6.79 53.88 25.46
CA GLY A 18 -6.07 53.93 26.73
C GLY A 18 -5.37 52.67 27.21
N GLY A 19 -4.03 52.69 27.20
CA GLY A 19 -3.28 51.92 28.14
C GLY A 19 -2.09 51.10 27.58
N TRP A 20 -0.95 51.74 27.44
CA TRP A 20 0.36 51.09 27.34
C TRP A 20 0.65 50.37 28.68
N GLN A 21 0.71 49.07 28.65
CA GLN A 21 1.49 48.30 29.62
C GLN A 21 2.16 47.15 28.88
N SER A 22 3.50 47.24 28.86
CA SER A 22 4.42 46.20 28.36
C SER A 22 4.29 44.95 29.17
N PHE A 23 3.61 43.93 28.67
CA PHE A 23 3.74 42.56 29.17
C PHE A 23 4.49 41.73 28.12
N GLY A 24 5.73 41.44 28.50
CA GLY A 24 6.57 40.49 27.73
C GLY A 24 5.88 39.15 27.67
N LEU A 25 5.30 38.84 26.48
CA LEU A 25 4.74 37.54 26.18
C LEU A 25 5.89 36.60 25.75
N LEU A 26 6.35 35.80 26.72
CA LEU A 26 7.26 34.69 26.48
C LEU A 26 6.49 33.65 25.63
N LEU A 27 6.65 33.70 24.32
CA LEU A 27 6.15 32.68 23.39
C LEU A 27 6.96 31.40 23.62
N LEU A 28 6.47 30.52 24.49
CA LEU A 28 6.86 29.12 24.52
C LEU A 28 6.36 28.49 23.20
N LEU A 29 7.26 28.42 22.22
CA LEU A 29 7.12 27.57 21.05
C LEU A 29 7.14 26.12 21.53
N ALA A 30 5.98 25.61 21.96
CA ALA A 30 5.74 24.19 22.06
C ALA A 30 5.83 23.62 20.64
N GLY A 31 7.01 23.20 20.24
CA GLY A 31 7.23 22.42 19.03
C GLY A 31 6.42 21.14 19.14
N SER A 32 5.20 21.16 18.59
CA SER A 32 4.44 19.95 18.31
C SER A 32 5.25 19.19 17.29
N THR A 33 6.06 18.23 17.73
CA THR A 33 6.53 17.17 16.85
C THR A 33 5.28 16.41 16.42
N ALA A 34 4.74 16.76 15.28
CA ALA A 34 3.80 15.93 14.58
C ALA A 34 4.53 14.61 14.30
N GLN A 35 4.37 13.64 15.19
CA GLN A 35 4.69 12.25 14.89
C GLN A 35 3.74 11.88 13.75
N GLY A 36 4.28 11.97 12.52
CA GLY A 36 3.59 11.49 11.35
C GLY A 36 3.30 10.01 11.56
N TRP A 37 2.04 9.70 11.80
CA TRP A 37 1.56 8.33 11.74
C TRP A 37 1.84 7.86 10.32
N PRO A 38 2.50 6.71 10.14
CA PRO A 38 2.64 6.14 8.81
C PRO A 38 1.22 5.85 8.31
N SER A 39 0.71 6.71 7.46
CA SER A 39 -0.49 6.45 6.70
C SER A 39 -0.21 5.29 5.78
N ASN A 40 -1.16 4.35 5.61
CA ASN A 40 -1.13 3.33 4.58
C ASN A 40 -0.92 4.05 3.24
N SER A 41 0.33 4.13 2.81
CA SER A 41 0.72 4.98 1.68
C SER A 41 0.41 4.26 0.37
N MET A 42 -0.08 5.05 -0.57
CA MET A 42 -0.22 4.62 -1.95
C MET A 42 1.18 4.66 -2.58
N GLU A 43 1.82 3.50 -2.75
CA GLU A 43 3.08 3.40 -3.46
C GLU A 43 2.81 3.05 -4.92
N LEU A 44 2.92 4.05 -5.78
CA LEU A 44 2.58 3.96 -7.19
C LEU A 44 3.80 4.29 -8.06
N ASP A 45 4.55 3.28 -8.46
CA ASP A 45 5.56 3.40 -9.51
C ASP A 45 4.93 3.52 -10.91
N SER A 46 3.61 3.34 -11.00
CA SER A 46 2.85 3.39 -12.24
C SER A 46 1.42 3.89 -11.96
N PRO A 47 0.83 4.68 -12.88
CA PRO A 47 -0.51 5.21 -12.66
C PRO A 47 -1.55 4.10 -12.56
N LEU A 48 -2.40 4.18 -11.55
CA LEU A 48 -3.61 3.38 -11.42
C LEU A 48 -4.65 3.89 -12.41
N GLN A 49 -5.29 2.96 -13.11
CA GLN A 49 -6.42 3.27 -13.98
C GLN A 49 -7.73 2.89 -13.31
N TYR A 50 -8.82 3.54 -13.68
CA TYR A 50 -10.15 3.20 -13.18
C TYR A 50 -10.53 1.74 -13.47
N VAL A 51 -10.06 1.19 -14.60
CA VAL A 51 -10.27 -0.21 -14.95
C VAL A 51 -9.57 -1.16 -13.99
N ASP A 52 -8.38 -0.81 -13.50
CA ASP A 52 -7.64 -1.60 -12.51
C ASP A 52 -8.44 -1.70 -11.20
N MET A 53 -8.98 -0.55 -10.76
CA MET A 53 -9.81 -0.48 -9.56
C MET A 53 -11.08 -1.34 -9.70
N ALA A 54 -11.76 -1.25 -10.84
CA ALA A 54 -12.97 -2.04 -11.11
C ALA A 54 -12.68 -3.55 -11.08
N VAL A 55 -11.53 -4.00 -11.60
CA VAL A 55 -11.10 -5.41 -11.53
C VAL A 55 -10.88 -5.84 -10.10
N LEU A 56 -10.13 -5.05 -9.30
CA LEU A 56 -9.87 -5.37 -7.90
C LEU A 56 -11.15 -5.38 -7.04
N GLU A 57 -12.11 -4.51 -7.35
CA GLU A 57 -13.38 -4.41 -6.63
C GLU A 57 -14.36 -5.54 -6.97
N SER A 58 -14.42 -5.94 -8.24
CA SER A 58 -15.34 -7.00 -8.69
C SER A 58 -15.03 -8.35 -8.07
N ARG A 59 -13.74 -8.60 -7.77
CA ARG A 59 -13.21 -9.89 -7.30
C ARG A 59 -13.54 -11.09 -8.19
N GLU A 60 -13.99 -10.83 -9.39
CA GLU A 60 -14.18 -11.88 -10.38
C GLU A 60 -12.81 -12.28 -10.93
N PRO A 61 -12.43 -13.58 -10.83
CA PRO A 61 -11.16 -14.03 -11.39
C PRO A 61 -11.11 -13.77 -12.89
N ARG A 62 -10.10 -13.03 -13.33
CA ARG A 62 -9.81 -12.78 -14.75
C ARG A 62 -8.62 -13.63 -15.17
N ALA A 63 -8.71 -14.21 -16.37
CA ALA A 63 -7.68 -15.06 -16.95
C ALA A 63 -7.43 -14.76 -18.45
N ASP A 64 -7.70 -13.53 -18.88
CA ASP A 64 -7.44 -13.08 -20.26
C ASP A 64 -5.93 -13.13 -20.55
N LEU A 65 -5.15 -12.75 -19.55
CA LEU A 65 -3.72 -13.01 -19.49
C LEU A 65 -3.50 -14.32 -18.73
N SER A 66 -3.02 -15.36 -19.42
CA SER A 66 -2.70 -16.62 -18.73
C SER A 66 -1.57 -16.39 -17.74
N CYS A 67 -1.84 -16.55 -16.46
CA CYS A 67 -0.83 -16.51 -15.42
C CYS A 67 -1.19 -17.47 -14.27
N HIS A 68 -0.22 -17.78 -13.45
CA HIS A 68 -0.42 -18.52 -12.20
C HIS A 68 0.22 -17.73 -11.05
N VAL A 69 -0.56 -17.36 -10.06
CA VAL A 69 -0.07 -16.64 -8.88
C VAL A 69 -0.17 -17.51 -7.63
N THR A 70 0.87 -17.45 -6.83
CA THR A 70 0.93 -18.07 -5.50
C THR A 70 1.41 -17.05 -4.49
N SER A 71 0.94 -17.16 -3.26
CA SER A 71 1.39 -16.32 -2.15
C SER A 71 1.89 -17.19 -1.00
N ASP A 72 2.94 -16.72 -0.34
CA ASP A 72 3.46 -17.36 0.87
C ASP A 72 2.78 -16.77 2.12
N LYS A 73 2.77 -17.57 3.21
CA LYS A 73 2.31 -17.08 4.50
C LYS A 73 3.27 -16.00 5.02
N PRO A 74 2.76 -14.93 5.65
CA PRO A 74 3.62 -13.92 6.24
C PRO A 74 4.62 -14.51 7.24
N THR A 75 5.88 -14.14 7.12
CA THR A 75 6.97 -14.58 8.00
C THR A 75 7.58 -13.37 8.69
N LEU A 76 7.92 -13.52 9.99
CA LEU A 76 8.57 -12.46 10.74
C LEU A 76 10.06 -12.38 10.36
N GLY A 77 10.46 -11.25 9.82
CA GLY A 77 11.84 -10.93 9.47
C GLY A 77 12.69 -10.45 10.65
N PHE A 78 14.00 -10.30 10.44
CA PHE A 78 14.93 -9.75 11.44
C PHE A 78 14.73 -8.26 11.68
N ASP A 79 14.09 -7.56 10.76
CA ASP A 79 13.68 -6.15 10.86
C ASP A 79 12.40 -5.96 11.70
N LEU A 80 11.90 -7.03 12.29
CA LEU A 80 10.70 -7.07 13.14
C LEU A 80 9.43 -6.64 12.40
N ARG A 81 9.33 -7.01 11.10
CA ARG A 81 8.14 -6.89 10.24
C ARG A 81 7.72 -8.26 9.75
N PHE A 82 6.46 -8.40 9.42
CA PHE A 82 6.00 -9.57 8.71
C PHE A 82 6.13 -9.33 7.21
N HIS A 83 6.88 -10.19 6.53
CA HIS A 83 7.07 -10.16 5.08
C HIS A 83 6.13 -11.16 4.42
N SER A 84 5.41 -10.69 3.43
CA SER A 84 4.54 -11.52 2.57
C SER A 84 5.02 -11.41 1.14
N GLU A 85 5.30 -12.55 0.52
CA GLU A 85 5.72 -12.64 -0.87
C GLU A 85 4.62 -13.26 -1.73
N PHE A 86 4.62 -12.90 -3.00
CA PHE A 86 3.88 -13.59 -4.04
C PHE A 86 4.78 -13.89 -5.23
N ARG A 87 4.43 -14.94 -5.97
CA ARG A 87 5.09 -15.34 -7.21
C ARG A 87 4.04 -15.47 -8.29
N ALA A 88 4.27 -14.79 -9.43
CA ALA A 88 3.39 -14.86 -10.58
C ALA A 88 4.19 -15.41 -11.78
N SER A 89 3.86 -16.60 -12.25
CA SER A 89 4.45 -17.17 -13.46
C SER A 89 3.58 -16.90 -14.68
N VAL A 90 4.22 -16.59 -15.80
CA VAL A 90 3.56 -16.32 -17.08
C VAL A 90 4.20 -17.16 -18.17
N PRO A 91 3.44 -17.93 -18.94
CA PRO A 91 3.99 -18.75 -20.01
C PRO A 91 4.76 -17.91 -21.03
N THR A 92 5.95 -18.37 -21.46
CA THR A 92 6.81 -17.65 -22.39
C THR A 92 6.09 -17.23 -23.67
N LYS A 93 5.17 -18.06 -24.16
CA LYS A 93 4.37 -17.76 -25.36
C LYS A 93 3.50 -16.52 -25.20
N VAL A 94 3.01 -16.26 -23.98
CA VAL A 94 2.17 -15.11 -23.63
C VAL A 94 3.01 -13.85 -23.55
N LEU A 95 4.25 -13.98 -23.07
CA LEU A 95 5.17 -12.85 -22.92
C LEU A 95 5.71 -12.30 -24.22
N ALA A 96 5.75 -13.13 -25.28
CA ALA A 96 6.31 -12.72 -26.57
C ALA A 96 5.69 -11.44 -27.15
N ASP A 97 4.46 -11.15 -26.78
CA ASP A 97 3.70 -9.99 -27.24
C ASP A 97 3.13 -9.11 -26.11
N ALA A 98 3.55 -9.36 -24.87
CA ALA A 98 3.04 -8.65 -23.69
C ALA A 98 3.58 -7.22 -23.56
N GLY A 99 4.77 -6.93 -24.11
CA GLY A 99 5.44 -5.62 -24.05
C GLY A 99 5.97 -5.30 -22.65
N TRP A 100 5.11 -5.17 -21.66
CA TRP A 100 5.40 -4.97 -20.24
C TRP A 100 4.32 -5.66 -19.41
N LEU A 101 4.61 -5.84 -18.12
CA LEU A 101 3.63 -6.30 -17.14
C LEU A 101 3.48 -5.25 -16.05
N GLN A 102 2.25 -4.95 -15.67
CA GLN A 102 1.95 -4.12 -14.51
C GLN A 102 1.19 -4.94 -13.48
N VAL A 103 1.71 -4.95 -12.27
CA VAL A 103 1.02 -5.54 -11.11
C VAL A 103 0.36 -4.42 -10.33
N VAL A 104 -0.88 -4.65 -9.96
CA VAL A 104 -1.64 -3.78 -9.07
C VAL A 104 -2.19 -4.62 -7.94
N MET A 105 -2.04 -4.13 -6.72
CA MET A 105 -2.57 -4.78 -5.53
C MET A 105 -3.33 -3.80 -4.66
N ARG A 106 -4.37 -4.32 -4.02
CA ARG A 106 -5.05 -3.68 -2.90
C ARG A 106 -4.93 -4.61 -1.70
N VAL A 107 -4.31 -4.15 -0.64
CA VAL A 107 -4.21 -4.87 0.62
C VAL A 107 -5.11 -4.17 1.63
N THR A 108 -6.09 -4.88 2.16
CA THR A 108 -7.11 -4.33 3.06
C THR A 108 -7.01 -5.05 4.41
N PRO A 109 -6.69 -4.35 5.51
CA PRO A 109 -6.86 -4.91 6.85
C PRO A 109 -8.31 -5.31 7.07
N THR A 110 -8.56 -6.42 7.75
CA THR A 110 -9.93 -6.88 8.03
C THR A 110 -10.53 -6.24 9.28
N ALA A 111 -9.74 -5.49 10.06
CA ALA A 111 -10.21 -4.72 11.20
C ALA A 111 -11.09 -3.55 10.74
N ASP A 112 -12.15 -3.28 11.52
CA ASP A 112 -13.10 -2.21 11.20
C ASP A 112 -12.43 -0.83 11.23
N GLY A 113 -12.78 0.02 10.27
CA GLY A 113 -12.31 1.40 10.18
C GLY A 113 -10.93 1.58 9.55
N GLU A 114 -10.24 0.52 9.18
CA GLU A 114 -8.93 0.59 8.54
C GLU A 114 -9.04 0.83 7.03
N SER A 115 -8.13 1.63 6.50
CA SER A 115 -8.09 1.95 5.07
C SER A 115 -7.22 0.96 4.30
N PRO A 116 -7.59 0.60 3.05
CA PRO A 116 -6.76 -0.23 2.20
C PRO A 116 -5.49 0.52 1.75
N ALA A 117 -4.41 -0.22 1.55
CA ALA A 117 -3.22 0.24 0.84
C ALA A 117 -3.27 -0.23 -0.62
N TYR A 118 -2.85 0.66 -1.53
CA TYR A 118 -2.74 0.37 -2.95
C TYR A 118 -1.29 0.40 -3.38
N MET A 119 -0.89 -0.56 -4.18
CA MET A 119 0.45 -0.67 -4.73
C MET A 119 0.35 -0.95 -6.23
N ALA A 120 1.11 -0.23 -7.05
CA ALA A 120 1.18 -0.48 -8.49
C ALA A 120 2.62 -0.36 -8.97
N ARG A 121 3.09 -1.39 -9.68
CA ARG A 121 4.45 -1.42 -10.23
C ARG A 121 4.46 -2.03 -11.62
N ARG A 122 5.27 -1.44 -12.50
CA ARG A 122 5.50 -1.96 -13.85
C ARG A 122 6.83 -2.69 -13.90
N PHE A 123 6.83 -3.83 -14.58
CA PHE A 123 7.99 -4.69 -14.77
C PHE A 123 8.28 -4.85 -16.27
N ALA A 124 9.53 -4.75 -16.63
CA ALA A 124 9.97 -5.12 -17.97
C ALA A 124 10.08 -6.64 -18.08
N ILE A 125 9.82 -7.19 -19.26
CA ILE A 125 9.84 -8.65 -19.48
C ILE A 125 11.22 -9.26 -19.17
N GLN A 126 12.28 -8.50 -19.41
CA GLN A 126 13.67 -8.94 -19.12
C GLN A 126 13.99 -9.06 -17.63
N ASP A 127 13.19 -8.44 -16.76
CA ASP A 127 13.39 -8.45 -15.31
C ASP A 127 12.79 -9.71 -14.66
N LEU A 128 12.08 -10.52 -15.44
CA LEU A 128 11.52 -11.76 -14.95
C LEU A 128 12.60 -12.81 -14.74
N THR A 129 12.57 -13.47 -13.60
CA THR A 129 13.47 -14.59 -13.29
C THR A 129 12.90 -15.90 -13.80
N LYS A 130 13.74 -16.95 -13.87
CA LYS A 130 13.24 -18.29 -14.16
C LYS A 130 12.72 -18.93 -12.87
N GLY A 131 11.45 -19.27 -12.85
CA GLY A 131 10.83 -20.04 -11.77
C GLY A 131 11.30 -21.51 -11.76
N ALA A 132 10.87 -22.25 -10.75
CA ALA A 132 11.25 -23.64 -10.54
C ALA A 132 10.83 -24.58 -11.70
N ASN A 133 9.76 -24.25 -12.39
CA ASN A 133 9.26 -24.96 -13.58
C ASN A 133 9.90 -24.48 -14.90
N GLY A 134 10.86 -23.53 -14.83
CA GLY A 134 11.52 -22.93 -15.99
C GLY A 134 10.70 -21.82 -16.68
N GLU A 135 9.52 -21.52 -16.21
CA GLU A 135 8.71 -20.41 -16.72
C GLU A 135 9.20 -19.06 -16.17
N PRO A 136 9.08 -17.97 -16.95
CA PRO A 136 9.31 -16.62 -16.45
C PRO A 136 8.42 -16.32 -15.26
N THR A 137 9.03 -15.87 -14.17
CA THR A 137 8.36 -15.64 -12.89
C THR A 137 8.72 -14.27 -12.34
N LEU A 138 7.72 -13.55 -11.93
CA LEU A 138 7.81 -12.33 -11.14
C LEU A 138 7.68 -12.69 -9.67
N THR A 139 8.65 -12.27 -8.86
CA THR A 139 8.58 -12.36 -7.40
C THR A 139 8.60 -10.96 -6.82
N SER A 140 7.71 -10.69 -5.89
CA SER A 140 7.69 -9.42 -5.15
C SER A 140 6.99 -9.61 -3.82
N GLY A 141 7.13 -8.63 -2.91
CA GLY A 141 6.58 -8.71 -1.57
C GLY A 141 6.24 -7.36 -0.98
N PHE A 142 5.67 -7.40 0.21
CA PHE A 142 5.30 -6.24 1.02
C PHE A 142 5.35 -6.61 2.50
N SER A 143 5.49 -5.59 3.36
CA SER A 143 5.55 -5.78 4.80
C SER A 143 4.22 -5.50 5.48
N LEU A 144 3.94 -6.25 6.54
CA LEU A 144 2.70 -6.18 7.32
C LEU A 144 3.00 -6.04 8.82
N GLY A 145 2.15 -5.31 9.52
CA GLY A 145 2.02 -5.38 10.97
C GLY A 145 1.19 -6.60 11.41
N LEU A 146 0.98 -6.76 12.71
CA LEU A 146 0.05 -7.77 13.23
C LEU A 146 -1.36 -7.54 12.69
N GLY A 147 -2.04 -8.60 12.28
CA GLY A 147 -3.41 -8.51 11.81
C GLY A 147 -3.79 -9.54 10.77
N SER A 148 -5.04 -9.44 10.33
CA SER A 148 -5.58 -10.21 9.22
C SER A 148 -5.84 -9.27 8.05
N TYR A 149 -5.52 -9.72 6.86
CA TYR A 149 -5.55 -8.90 5.66
C TYR A 149 -6.19 -9.66 4.51
N ARG A 150 -6.85 -8.93 3.64
CA ARG A 150 -7.30 -9.41 2.34
C ARG A 150 -6.46 -8.75 1.27
N VAL A 151 -5.98 -9.56 0.33
CA VAL A 151 -5.23 -9.12 -0.84
C VAL A 151 -6.07 -9.34 -2.08
N ASP A 152 -6.34 -8.27 -2.81
CA ASP A 152 -6.88 -8.30 -4.16
C ASP A 152 -5.72 -7.94 -5.10
N TRP A 153 -5.37 -8.83 -6.02
CA TRP A 153 -4.21 -8.73 -6.88
C TRP A 153 -4.60 -8.86 -8.34
N MET A 154 -3.97 -8.09 -9.19
CA MET A 154 -4.08 -8.25 -10.64
C MET A 154 -2.76 -7.96 -11.33
N MET A 155 -2.59 -8.56 -12.51
CA MET A 155 -1.54 -8.26 -13.45
C MET A 155 -2.15 -8.02 -14.82
N ARG A 156 -1.69 -6.98 -15.51
CA ARG A 156 -2.07 -6.69 -16.90
C ARG A 156 -0.83 -6.46 -17.77
N ASP A 157 -1.00 -6.66 -19.06
CA ASP A 157 0.03 -6.40 -20.07
C ASP A 157 -0.28 -5.14 -20.90
N ALA A 158 0.60 -4.82 -21.86
CA ALA A 158 0.41 -3.70 -22.78
C ALA A 158 -0.82 -3.83 -23.70
N ARG A 159 -1.39 -5.02 -23.82
CA ARG A 159 -2.61 -5.29 -24.57
C ARG A 159 -3.89 -5.30 -23.73
N GLU A 160 -3.81 -4.82 -22.49
CA GLU A 160 -4.93 -4.79 -21.55
C GLU A 160 -5.50 -6.17 -21.17
N ARG A 161 -4.75 -7.28 -21.44
CA ARG A 161 -5.11 -8.60 -20.97
C ARG A 161 -4.84 -8.68 -19.47
N VAL A 162 -5.74 -9.25 -18.72
CA VAL A 162 -5.71 -9.26 -17.24
C VAL A 162 -5.71 -10.69 -16.72
N CYS A 163 -4.88 -10.91 -15.69
CA CYS A 163 -4.94 -12.03 -14.78
C CYS A 163 -5.18 -11.48 -13.37
N SER A 164 -6.17 -11.98 -12.64
CA SER A 164 -6.45 -11.53 -11.28
C SER A 164 -6.65 -12.69 -10.30
N SER A 165 -6.38 -12.42 -9.04
CA SER A 165 -6.54 -13.36 -7.94
C SER A 165 -6.77 -12.62 -6.64
N HIS A 166 -7.29 -13.33 -5.63
CA HIS A 166 -7.44 -12.80 -4.29
C HIS A 166 -7.13 -13.89 -3.25
N TRP A 167 -6.62 -13.47 -2.08
CA TRP A 167 -6.33 -14.36 -0.97
C TRP A 167 -6.36 -13.62 0.37
N ASP A 168 -6.47 -14.36 1.45
CA ASP A 168 -6.39 -13.82 2.80
C ASP A 168 -5.03 -14.15 3.42
N LEU A 169 -4.52 -13.24 4.25
CA LEU A 169 -3.26 -13.37 4.99
C LEU A 169 -3.51 -13.14 6.47
N GLU A 170 -2.75 -13.83 7.30
CA GLU A 170 -2.73 -13.63 8.74
C GLU A 170 -1.29 -13.45 9.21
N ALA A 171 -0.94 -12.23 9.65
CA ALA A 171 0.34 -11.90 10.25
C ALA A 171 0.23 -12.04 11.77
N LYS A 172 0.76 -13.14 12.31
CA LYS A 172 0.75 -13.43 13.74
C LYS A 172 2.10 -13.98 14.21
N PRO A 173 2.56 -13.63 15.44
CA PRO A 173 3.79 -14.17 15.97
C PRO A 173 3.65 -15.66 16.22
N GLY A 174 4.74 -16.39 16.06
CA GLY A 174 4.83 -17.79 16.49
C GLY A 174 4.66 -17.93 18.01
N ARG A 175 4.39 -19.15 18.47
CA ARG A 175 4.25 -19.46 19.90
C ARG A 175 5.47 -18.96 20.69
N GLY A 176 5.25 -18.23 21.80
CA GLY A 176 6.30 -17.72 22.68
C GLY A 176 6.96 -16.40 22.20
N ARG A 177 6.44 -15.75 21.16
CA ARG A 177 6.99 -14.49 20.61
C ARG A 177 6.00 -13.31 20.70
N GLY A 178 5.01 -13.37 21.60
CA GLY A 178 3.95 -12.37 21.70
C GLY A 178 4.40 -10.95 22.08
N ASP A 179 5.54 -10.80 22.75
CA ASP A 179 6.02 -9.51 23.28
C ASP A 179 7.14 -8.86 22.44
N LEU A 180 7.31 -9.29 21.19
CA LEU A 180 8.34 -8.68 20.34
C LEU A 180 7.92 -7.25 19.94
N PRO A 181 8.84 -6.27 20.07
CA PRO A 181 8.59 -4.90 19.64
C PRO A 181 8.61 -4.82 18.10
N LEU A 182 7.47 -4.97 17.47
CA LEU A 182 7.36 -4.90 16.02
C LEU A 182 7.59 -3.46 15.54
N THR A 183 8.23 -3.31 14.39
CA THR A 183 8.49 -2.00 13.77
C THR A 183 7.29 -1.44 13.00
N LEU A 184 6.34 -2.31 12.61
CA LEU A 184 5.04 -1.91 12.07
C LEU A 184 3.95 -2.14 13.11
N GLY A 185 3.12 -1.11 13.32
CA GLY A 185 1.94 -1.19 14.18
C GLY A 185 0.91 -2.22 13.66
N PRO A 186 -0.05 -2.63 14.50
CA PRO A 186 -1.13 -3.50 14.07
C PRO A 186 -1.90 -2.91 12.87
N ASN A 187 -2.32 -3.78 11.95
CA ASN A 187 -3.05 -3.45 10.73
C ASN A 187 -2.33 -2.50 9.75
N MET A 188 -1.05 -2.22 9.98
CA MET A 188 -0.26 -1.39 9.08
C MET A 188 0.30 -2.20 7.92
N ILE A 189 0.45 -1.54 6.78
CA ILE A 189 0.98 -2.09 5.55
C ILE A 189 2.11 -1.16 5.10
N ALA A 190 3.28 -1.71 4.78
CA ALA A 190 4.37 -1.00 4.13
C ALA A 190 4.56 -1.56 2.71
N GLY A 191 5.02 -0.68 1.80
CA GLY A 191 5.01 -0.88 0.37
C GLY A 191 5.89 -2.01 -0.16
N TRP A 192 6.19 -1.93 -1.46
CA TRP A 192 6.99 -2.95 -2.16
C TRP A 192 8.34 -3.19 -1.49
N GLU A 193 8.67 -4.47 -1.28
CA GLU A 193 10.02 -4.88 -0.92
C GLU A 193 10.81 -5.10 -2.21
N GLU A 194 11.92 -4.41 -2.34
CA GLU A 194 12.90 -4.76 -3.36
C GLU A 194 13.60 -6.03 -2.91
N GLU A 195 13.64 -7.03 -3.79
CA GLU A 195 14.46 -8.21 -3.59
C GLU A 195 15.93 -7.75 -3.48
N THR A 196 16.43 -7.61 -2.25
CA THR A 196 17.84 -7.30 -2.03
C THR A 196 18.60 -8.55 -2.49
N PRO A 197 19.42 -8.46 -3.56
CA PRO A 197 20.15 -9.62 -4.02
C PRO A 197 20.98 -10.19 -2.86
N PRO A 198 21.04 -11.52 -2.68
CA PRO A 198 21.74 -12.13 -1.57
C PRO A 198 23.20 -11.65 -1.57
N VAL A 199 23.59 -11.00 -0.48
CA VAL A 199 24.97 -10.56 -0.27
C VAL A 199 25.84 -11.82 -0.30
N LYS A 200 26.63 -12.00 -1.36
CA LYS A 200 27.62 -13.07 -1.43
C LYS A 200 28.71 -12.75 -0.39
N VAL A 201 28.54 -13.24 0.83
CA VAL A 201 29.59 -13.18 1.84
C VAL A 201 30.65 -14.21 1.46
N SER A 202 31.73 -13.74 0.86
CA SER A 202 32.92 -14.56 0.65
C SER A 202 33.72 -14.59 1.93
N PHE A 203 33.66 -15.67 2.68
CA PHE A 203 34.59 -15.93 3.77
C PHE A 203 35.95 -16.30 3.13
N ARG A 204 36.98 -15.51 3.42
CA ARG A 204 38.38 -15.84 3.14
C ARG A 204 39.00 -16.52 4.37
#